data_b0e3acba36489d3a1dcaa5f21ababc73
#
_entry.id   b0e3acba36489d3a1dcaa5f21ababc73
#
_cell.length_a   1.000
_cell.length_b   1.000
_cell.length_c   1.000
_cell.angle_alpha   90.00
_cell.angle_beta   90.00
_cell.angle_gamma   90.00
#
_symmetry.space_group_name_H-M   'P 1'
#
loop_
_entity.id
_entity.type
_entity.pdbx_description
1 polymer ?
#
loop_
_entity_poly.entity_id
_entity_poly.type
_entity_poly.pdbx_seq_one_letter_code
_entity_poly.pdbx_strand_id
1 'polypeptide(L)'
;MLDLPLLEAYHQTNYKFDDTVLNIDKRSSKAASLFQPFAPAGGLFITAWNPLGKELTVEENSQANQRLKNELLRQGYKVIEGYGESPDGEHREDSFFAYPIDKDTSLTLCCTFEQNAVVYITSEGLPILLLNPKLSEFAKDSNY
;
A
#
# COMPACT_ATOMS: atom_id res chain seq x y z
N MET A 1 16.79 1.40 -5.76
CA MET A 1 16.00 2.58 -6.15
C MET A 1 14.94 2.17 -7.14
N LEU A 2 13.73 2.68 -7.01
CA LEU A 2 12.67 2.41 -7.98
C LEU A 2 12.94 3.19 -9.27
N ASP A 3 12.72 2.57 -10.42
CA ASP A 3 12.85 3.23 -11.70
C ASP A 3 11.60 4.09 -12.02
N LEU A 4 11.74 4.99 -13.00
CA LEU A 4 10.65 5.89 -13.37
C LEU A 4 9.39 5.16 -13.87
N PRO A 5 9.49 4.11 -14.73
CA PRO A 5 8.29 3.38 -15.14
C PRO A 5 7.51 2.78 -13.98
N LEU A 6 8.20 2.27 -12.95
CA LEU A 6 7.53 1.71 -11.78
C LEU A 6 6.87 2.81 -10.95
N LEU A 7 7.53 3.95 -10.74
CA LEU A 7 6.94 5.10 -10.05
C LEU A 7 5.70 5.62 -10.78
N GLU A 8 5.76 5.72 -12.11
CA GLU A 8 4.61 6.11 -12.92
C GLU A 8 3.46 5.11 -12.77
N ALA A 9 3.77 3.82 -12.74
CA ALA A 9 2.75 2.78 -12.55
C ALA A 9 2.01 2.96 -11.22
N TYR A 10 2.73 3.25 -10.12
CA TYR A 10 2.09 3.55 -8.84
C TYR A 10 1.17 4.76 -8.94
N HIS A 11 1.61 5.83 -9.58
CA HIS A 11 0.82 7.07 -9.72
C HIS A 11 -0.40 6.91 -10.61
N GLN A 12 -0.37 5.99 -11.57
CA GLN A 12 -1.47 5.73 -12.49
C GLN A 12 -2.47 4.71 -11.95
N THR A 13 -2.09 3.93 -10.94
CA THR A 13 -2.92 2.88 -10.38
C THR A 13 -4.16 3.47 -9.69
N ASN A 14 -5.28 2.80 -9.89
CA ASN A 14 -6.52 3.04 -9.14
C ASN A 14 -6.53 2.09 -7.95
N TYR A 15 -6.55 2.64 -6.73
CA TYR A 15 -6.57 1.86 -5.49
C TYR A 15 -8.01 1.79 -5.01
N LYS A 16 -8.61 0.61 -5.12
CA LYS A 16 -10.06 0.43 -4.92
C LYS A 16 -10.37 -0.39 -3.69
N PHE A 17 -11.29 0.09 -2.89
CA PHE A 17 -11.89 -0.67 -1.79
C PHE A 17 -13.33 -0.19 -1.63
N ASP A 18 -14.26 -1.12 -1.38
CA ASP A 18 -15.69 -0.84 -1.38
C ASP A 18 -16.08 -0.05 -2.66
N ASP A 19 -16.77 1.08 -2.52
CA ASP A 19 -17.13 1.95 -3.65
C ASP A 19 -16.20 3.16 -3.79
N THR A 20 -15.02 3.10 -3.17
CA THR A 20 -14.04 4.19 -3.15
C THR A 20 -12.87 3.89 -4.07
N VAL A 21 -12.44 4.90 -4.82
CA VAL A 21 -11.24 4.84 -5.65
C VAL A 21 -10.29 5.92 -5.16
N LEU A 22 -9.06 5.52 -4.81
CA LEU A 22 -8.01 6.43 -4.41
C LEU A 22 -6.94 6.52 -5.50
N ASN A 23 -6.43 7.72 -5.72
CA ASN A 23 -5.31 7.97 -6.63
C ASN A 23 -4.25 8.79 -5.88
N ILE A 24 -2.98 8.46 -6.08
CA ILE A 24 -1.89 9.17 -5.42
C ILE A 24 -1.95 10.66 -5.78
N ASP A 25 -1.72 11.52 -4.78
CA ASP A 25 -1.71 12.98 -4.86
C ASP A 25 -3.08 13.62 -5.15
N LYS A 26 -4.16 12.84 -5.11
CA LYS A 26 -5.52 13.35 -5.26
C LYS A 26 -6.30 13.15 -3.97
N ARG A 27 -6.66 14.26 -3.32
CA ARG A 27 -7.40 14.22 -2.06
C ARG A 27 -8.76 13.54 -2.24
N SER A 28 -9.07 12.63 -1.31
CA SER A 28 -10.36 11.95 -1.25
C SER A 28 -11.16 12.45 -0.04
N SER A 29 -12.28 13.11 -0.30
CA SER A 29 -13.15 13.55 0.79
C SER A 29 -13.80 12.38 1.53
N LYS A 30 -14.05 11.27 0.84
CA LYS A 30 -14.57 10.05 1.47
C LYS A 30 -13.57 9.50 2.50
N ALA A 31 -12.28 9.43 2.14
CA ALA A 31 -11.24 8.98 3.05
C ALA A 31 -11.09 9.94 4.24
N ALA A 32 -11.09 11.26 3.97
CA ALA A 32 -11.01 12.26 5.03
C ALA A 32 -12.14 12.08 6.06
N SER A 33 -13.36 11.86 5.59
CA SER A 33 -14.51 11.64 6.48
C SER A 33 -14.35 10.37 7.30
N LEU A 34 -13.81 9.31 6.70
CA LEU A 34 -13.57 8.03 7.38
C LEU A 34 -12.58 8.19 8.54
N PHE A 35 -11.54 9.02 8.36
CA PHE A 35 -10.46 9.18 9.34
C PHE A 35 -10.74 10.27 10.39
N GLN A 36 -11.75 11.10 10.20
CA GLN A 36 -12.02 12.23 11.08
C GLN A 36 -12.03 11.85 12.58
N PRO A 37 -12.69 10.74 13.00
CA PRO A 37 -12.70 10.36 14.40
C PRO A 37 -11.34 9.91 14.95
N PHE A 38 -10.39 9.61 14.07
CA PHE A 38 -9.11 9.01 14.41
C PHE A 38 -7.92 9.93 14.19
N ALA A 39 -8.15 11.16 13.69
CA ALA A 39 -7.06 12.09 13.39
C ALA A 39 -6.12 12.28 14.59
N PRO A 40 -4.79 12.36 14.39
CA PRO A 40 -4.10 12.50 13.09
C PRO A 40 -3.77 11.19 12.37
N ALA A 41 -4.24 10.04 12.85
CA ALA A 41 -4.04 8.77 12.17
C ALA A 41 -4.84 8.71 10.87
N GLY A 42 -4.28 8.07 9.87
CA GLY A 42 -4.92 7.89 8.55
C GLY A 42 -5.14 6.43 8.22
N GLY A 43 -4.87 6.07 6.98
CA GLY A 43 -5.05 4.71 6.49
C GLY A 43 -3.89 4.24 5.61
N LEU A 44 -3.85 2.95 5.39
CA LEU A 44 -2.81 2.29 4.61
C LEU A 44 -3.44 1.37 3.57
N PHE A 45 -3.04 1.54 2.31
CA PHE A 45 -3.35 0.61 1.25
C PHE A 45 -2.09 -0.21 0.97
N ILE A 46 -2.14 -1.52 1.25
CA ILE A 46 -0.98 -2.39 1.23
C ILE A 46 -1.31 -3.77 0.66
N THR A 47 -0.34 -4.36 -0.01
CA THR A 47 -0.39 -5.74 -0.47
C THR A 47 0.88 -6.48 -0.03
N ALA A 48 0.82 -7.80 -0.02
CA ALA A 48 2.01 -8.65 0.11
C ALA A 48 2.31 -9.37 -1.21
N TRP A 49 1.67 -8.95 -2.31
CA TRP A 49 1.79 -9.55 -3.63
C TRP A 49 3.15 -9.26 -4.25
N ASN A 50 3.78 -10.27 -4.84
CA ASN A 50 5.07 -10.15 -5.53
C ASN A 50 6.12 -9.36 -4.73
N PRO A 51 6.60 -9.87 -3.59
CA PRO A 51 7.50 -9.14 -2.70
C PRO A 51 8.75 -8.63 -3.44
N LEU A 52 9.05 -7.34 -3.31
CA LEU A 52 10.15 -6.63 -3.96
C LEU A 52 10.16 -6.81 -5.50
N GLY A 53 8.98 -6.98 -6.09
CA GLY A 53 8.84 -7.17 -7.53
C GLY A 53 9.14 -8.58 -8.00
N LYS A 54 9.43 -9.50 -7.09
CA LYS A 54 9.68 -10.89 -7.44
C LYS A 54 8.37 -11.60 -7.77
N GLU A 55 8.24 -12.08 -9.00
CA GLU A 55 7.03 -12.76 -9.42
C GLU A 55 6.89 -14.11 -8.72
N LEU A 56 5.81 -14.27 -7.94
CA LEU A 56 5.44 -15.50 -7.27
C LEU A 56 4.23 -16.11 -7.98
N THR A 57 3.94 -17.38 -7.64
CA THR A 57 2.70 -18.01 -8.11
C THR A 57 1.50 -17.35 -7.44
N VAL A 58 0.32 -17.49 -8.04
CA VAL A 58 -0.94 -16.99 -7.45
C VAL A 58 -1.14 -17.57 -6.05
N GLU A 59 -0.84 -18.86 -5.88
CA GLU A 59 -0.98 -19.54 -4.60
C GLU A 59 -0.03 -18.97 -3.54
N GLU A 60 1.23 -18.76 -3.87
CA GLU A 60 2.21 -18.15 -2.97
C GLU A 60 1.81 -16.73 -2.59
N ASN A 61 1.34 -15.95 -3.57
CA ASN A 61 0.87 -14.58 -3.35
C ASN A 61 -0.38 -14.55 -2.45
N SER A 62 -1.31 -15.48 -2.66
CA SER A 62 -2.51 -15.58 -1.82
C SER A 62 -2.16 -15.90 -0.38
N GLN A 63 -1.18 -16.78 -0.16
CA GLN A 63 -0.69 -17.11 1.17
C GLN A 63 0.00 -15.92 1.83
N ALA A 64 0.81 -15.17 1.07
CA ALA A 64 1.46 -13.96 1.58
C ALA A 64 0.41 -12.91 2.00
N ASN A 65 -0.62 -12.70 1.19
CA ASN A 65 -1.70 -11.78 1.52
C ASN A 65 -2.51 -12.25 2.73
N GLN A 66 -2.69 -13.56 2.91
CA GLN A 66 -3.37 -14.07 4.10
C GLN A 66 -2.55 -13.76 5.36
N ARG A 67 -1.24 -13.89 5.31
CA ARG A 67 -0.35 -13.51 6.43
C ARG A 67 -0.44 -12.02 6.73
N LEU A 68 -0.48 -11.18 5.70
CA LEU A 68 -0.64 -9.74 5.85
C LEU A 68 -1.97 -9.41 6.53
N LYS A 69 -3.06 -9.98 6.05
CA LYS A 69 -4.39 -9.77 6.64
C LYS A 69 -4.42 -10.17 8.11
N ASN A 70 -3.86 -11.33 8.42
CA ASN A 70 -3.80 -11.82 9.80
C ASN A 70 -3.02 -10.86 10.70
N GLU A 71 -1.90 -10.34 10.23
CA GLU A 71 -1.09 -9.38 11.00
C GLU A 71 -1.82 -8.07 11.23
N LEU A 72 -2.50 -7.54 10.21
CA LEU A 72 -3.28 -6.32 10.34
C LEU A 72 -4.41 -6.48 11.35
N LEU A 73 -5.11 -7.61 11.32
CA LEU A 73 -6.18 -7.91 12.27
C LEU A 73 -5.63 -8.11 13.67
N ARG A 74 -4.49 -8.78 13.81
CA ARG A 74 -3.84 -9.00 15.10
C ARG A 74 -3.46 -7.68 15.77
N GLN A 75 -3.04 -6.70 15.00
CA GLN A 75 -2.69 -5.37 15.52
C GLN A 75 -3.93 -4.51 15.82
N GLY A 76 -5.14 -4.99 15.53
CA GLY A 76 -6.37 -4.32 15.90
C GLY A 76 -6.90 -3.32 14.88
N TYR A 77 -6.35 -3.29 13.66
CA TYR A 77 -6.84 -2.39 12.63
C TYR A 77 -8.15 -2.88 12.03
N LYS A 78 -8.95 -1.94 11.53
CA LYS A 78 -10.07 -2.27 10.65
C LYS A 78 -9.47 -2.56 9.28
N VAL A 79 -9.89 -3.68 8.66
CA VAL A 79 -9.32 -4.16 7.41
C VAL A 79 -10.42 -4.35 6.38
N ILE A 80 -10.27 -3.71 5.23
CA ILE A 80 -11.19 -3.84 4.11
C ILE A 80 -10.41 -4.42 2.94
N GLU A 81 -10.93 -5.47 2.32
CA GLU A 81 -10.33 -6.05 1.12
C GLU A 81 -10.53 -5.12 -0.06
N GLY A 82 -9.49 -4.98 -0.86
CA GLY A 82 -9.49 -4.13 -2.03
C GLY A 82 -8.50 -4.63 -3.07
N TYR A 83 -8.22 -3.79 -4.03
CA TYR A 83 -7.23 -4.12 -5.06
C TYR A 83 -6.69 -2.86 -5.73
N GLY A 84 -5.45 -2.96 -6.19
CA GLY A 84 -4.87 -1.98 -7.10
C GLY A 84 -5.09 -2.43 -8.53
N GLU A 85 -5.47 -1.52 -9.41
CA GLU A 85 -5.77 -1.86 -10.81
C GLU A 85 -5.16 -0.81 -11.74
N SER A 86 -4.53 -1.30 -12.82
CA SER A 86 -4.03 -0.40 -13.86
C SER A 86 -5.18 0.31 -14.58
N PRO A 87 -4.92 1.48 -15.23
CA PRO A 87 -6.00 2.22 -15.90
C PRO A 87 -6.73 1.42 -16.98
N ASP A 88 -6.04 0.50 -17.65
CA ASP A 88 -6.63 -0.37 -18.68
C ASP A 88 -7.35 -1.60 -18.10
N GLY A 89 -7.23 -1.83 -16.79
CA GLY A 89 -7.86 -2.96 -16.12
C GLY A 89 -7.17 -4.30 -16.34
N GLU A 90 -6.02 -4.32 -17.04
CA GLU A 90 -5.32 -5.56 -17.36
C GLU A 90 -4.48 -6.12 -16.22
N HIS A 91 -4.06 -5.26 -15.28
CA HIS A 91 -3.26 -5.66 -14.12
C HIS A 91 -4.01 -5.34 -12.85
N ARG A 92 -4.10 -6.33 -11.98
CA ARG A 92 -4.79 -6.20 -10.69
C ARG A 92 -4.03 -6.96 -9.62
N GLU A 93 -3.83 -6.31 -8.47
CA GLU A 93 -3.23 -6.93 -7.28
C GLU A 93 -4.19 -6.83 -6.12
N ASP A 94 -4.54 -7.97 -5.55
CA ASP A 94 -5.36 -8.01 -4.34
C ASP A 94 -4.60 -7.36 -3.19
N SER A 95 -5.28 -6.52 -2.44
CA SER A 95 -4.69 -5.64 -1.44
C SER A 95 -5.65 -5.45 -0.28
N PHE A 96 -5.19 -4.73 0.74
CA PHE A 96 -5.99 -4.40 1.91
C PHE A 96 -5.90 -2.92 2.24
N PHE A 97 -7.02 -2.38 2.69
CA PHE A 97 -7.08 -1.04 3.28
C PHE A 97 -7.22 -1.21 4.78
N ALA A 98 -6.28 -0.66 5.55
CA ALA A 98 -6.26 -0.78 7.00
C ALA A 98 -6.27 0.59 7.66
N TYR A 99 -7.09 0.77 8.71
CA TYR A 99 -7.17 2.04 9.44
C TYR A 99 -7.72 1.83 10.86
N PRO A 100 -7.51 2.74 11.82
CA PRO A 100 -6.60 3.89 11.76
C PRO A 100 -5.15 3.45 11.95
N ILE A 101 -4.23 4.05 11.23
CA ILE A 101 -2.82 3.67 11.29
C ILE A 101 -1.95 4.91 11.05
N ASP A 102 -0.77 4.95 11.68
CA ASP A 102 0.17 6.04 11.46
C ASP A 102 1.18 5.71 10.35
N LYS A 103 1.90 6.74 9.95
CA LYS A 103 2.88 6.65 8.87
C LYS A 103 4.05 5.71 9.21
N ASP A 104 4.57 5.80 10.44
CA ASP A 104 5.72 4.99 10.85
C ASP A 104 5.39 3.50 10.87
N THR A 105 4.23 3.13 11.38
CA THR A 105 3.75 1.74 11.36
C THR A 105 3.56 1.27 9.92
N SER A 106 3.07 2.14 9.05
CA SER A 106 2.89 1.84 7.63
C SER A 106 4.22 1.51 6.95
N LEU A 107 5.28 2.27 7.25
CA LEU A 107 6.63 1.99 6.74
C LEU A 107 7.18 0.67 7.29
N THR A 108 6.94 0.36 8.55
CA THR A 108 7.34 -0.91 9.15
C THR A 108 6.68 -2.08 8.43
N LEU A 109 5.38 -1.98 8.17
CA LEU A 109 4.65 -3.02 7.44
C LEU A 109 5.15 -3.15 5.99
N CYS A 110 5.46 -2.04 5.33
CA CYS A 110 6.06 -2.04 4.01
C CYS A 110 7.34 -2.88 3.97
N CYS A 111 8.21 -2.69 4.96
CA CYS A 111 9.44 -3.46 5.07
C CYS A 111 9.20 -4.92 5.40
N THR A 112 8.32 -5.17 6.37
CA THR A 112 8.01 -6.53 6.83
C THR A 112 7.45 -7.40 5.72
N PHE A 113 6.58 -6.84 4.88
CA PHE A 113 5.96 -7.58 3.77
C PHE A 113 6.67 -7.34 2.44
N GLU A 114 7.88 -6.81 2.50
CA GLU A 114 8.81 -6.70 1.37
C GLU A 114 8.19 -6.02 0.15
N GLN A 115 7.51 -4.90 0.38
CA GLN A 115 6.96 -4.10 -0.70
C GLN A 115 7.93 -3.00 -1.09
N ASN A 116 7.99 -2.67 -2.38
CA ASN A 116 8.79 -1.53 -2.87
C ASN A 116 8.21 -0.22 -2.35
N ALA A 117 6.90 -0.16 -2.23
CA ALA A 117 6.19 1.03 -1.77
C ALA A 117 4.81 0.63 -1.24
N VAL A 118 4.22 1.52 -0.47
CA VAL A 118 2.82 1.43 -0.04
C VAL A 118 2.17 2.79 -0.22
N VAL A 119 0.84 2.83 -0.18
CA VAL A 119 0.10 4.09 -0.25
C VAL A 119 -0.46 4.40 1.13
N TYR A 120 0.02 5.49 1.72
CA TYR A 120 -0.50 6.00 2.98
C TYR A 120 -1.48 7.12 2.69
N ILE A 121 -2.63 7.08 3.34
CA ILE A 121 -3.66 8.11 3.17
C ILE A 121 -3.66 8.93 4.46
N THR A 122 -3.32 10.22 4.36
CA THR A 122 -3.31 11.10 5.54
C THR A 122 -4.71 11.25 6.11
N SER A 123 -4.81 11.73 7.35
CA SER A 123 -6.12 11.96 7.98
C SER A 123 -6.96 12.98 7.22
N GLU A 124 -6.34 13.80 6.37
CA GLU A 124 -7.01 14.76 5.50
C GLU A 124 -7.50 14.15 4.19
N GLY A 125 -7.22 12.86 3.98
CA GLY A 125 -7.65 12.13 2.79
C GLY A 125 -6.72 12.21 1.61
N LEU A 126 -5.46 12.59 1.80
CA LEU A 126 -4.48 12.67 0.71
C LEU A 126 -3.67 11.38 0.62
N PRO A 127 -3.83 10.59 -0.46
CA PRO A 127 -2.98 9.43 -0.68
C PRO A 127 -1.57 9.85 -1.11
N ILE A 128 -0.57 9.34 -0.40
CA ILE A 128 0.84 9.61 -0.72
C ILE A 128 1.59 8.29 -0.86
N LEU A 129 2.57 8.28 -1.78
CA LEU A 129 3.41 7.11 -1.98
C LEU A 129 4.54 7.11 -0.95
N LEU A 130 4.64 6.03 -0.17
CA LEU A 130 5.75 5.82 0.75
C LEU A 130 6.65 4.74 0.20
N LEU A 131 7.90 5.09 -0.06
CA LEU A 131 8.90 4.14 -0.56
C LEU A 131 9.50 3.36 0.61
N ASN A 132 9.77 2.07 0.35
CA ASN A 132 10.46 1.24 1.33
C ASN A 132 11.83 1.85 1.64
N PRO A 133 12.10 2.26 2.90
CA PRO A 133 13.35 2.95 3.23
C PRO A 133 14.58 2.06 3.05
N LYS A 134 14.43 0.75 3.03
CA LYS A 134 15.55 -0.18 2.79
C LYS A 134 16.05 -0.17 1.35
N LEU A 135 15.25 0.34 0.40
CA LEU A 135 15.68 0.43 -1.00
C LEU A 135 16.89 1.35 -1.18
N SER A 136 16.98 2.43 -0.41
CA SER A 136 18.13 3.34 -0.47
C SER A 136 19.40 2.67 0.08
N GLU A 137 19.27 1.75 1.04
CA GLU A 137 20.39 0.95 1.55
C GLU A 137 20.89 0.00 0.48
N PHE A 138 19.99 -0.71 -0.20
CA PHE A 138 20.36 -1.59 -1.31
C PHE A 138 21.02 -0.82 -2.45
N ALA A 139 20.52 0.36 -2.79
CA ALA A 139 21.10 1.20 -3.82
C ALA A 139 22.52 1.63 -3.48
N LYS A 140 22.82 1.94 -2.22
CA LYS A 140 24.17 2.26 -1.76
C LYS A 140 25.10 1.08 -1.89
N ASP A 141 24.63 -0.11 -1.50
CA ASP A 141 25.44 -1.34 -1.57
C ASP A 141 25.78 -1.70 -3.02
N SER A 142 24.86 -1.47 -3.94
CA SER A 142 25.05 -1.84 -5.35
C SER A 142 25.97 -0.90 -6.11
N ASN A 143 26.39 0.21 -5.53
CA ASN A 143 27.28 1.20 -6.15
C ASN A 143 28.78 0.98 -5.83
N TYR A 144 29.10 -0.10 -5.16
CA TYR A 144 30.49 -0.43 -4.85
C TYR A 144 31.12 -1.38 -5.89
#